data_15cce7d76d3d69027ec710fa3b042f6c
#
_entry.id   15cce7d76d3d69027ec710fa3b042f6c
#
_cell.length_a   1.000
_cell.length_b   1.000
_cell.length_c   1.000
_cell.angle_alpha   90.00
_cell.angle_beta   90.00
_cell.angle_gamma   90.00
#
_symmetry.space_group_name_H-M   'P 1'
#
loop_
_entity.id
_entity.type
_entity.pdbx_description
1 polymer ?
#
loop_
_entity_poly.entity_id
_entity_poly.type
_entity_poly.pdbx_seq_one_letter_code
_entity_poly.pdbx_strand_id
1 'polypeptide(L)'
;MKLVATQDAVGHVLCHDMTQILPGGTDADGNELPRYKGARFHKGHVVTAEDVPVLLSMGKAHLYVWQRRPGWLHEDEAARRMAALCLGEGCVASGEPREGKIGISAAHDGVFLVDSDRLLAVNSVDQVMVATRRGNFGVRAGDALAGTRVIPLVIDGRVVARAEAAADVSAHGPLMRVAPYVMRTAAVIATGSEVKSGLIQDRFTPVVERKLARYGVAVTWRATPGDAMEDVVAAIGEARAAGVDMVLCTGGMSVDPDDNTPGAIRRAGARIVTYGAPVLPGAMLLVGYFDPDGAAGKAAAAPQDAAGKRDARPVPVVGLPGCVMYNKATVFDLALPRLVAGVPLAKRDFVAMGEGGLCLGCDPCTFPHCPFA
;
A
#
# COMPACT_ATOMS: atom_id res chain seq x y z
N MET A 1 -0.50 0.33 37.74
CA MET A 1 -1.45 1.39 38.04
C MET A 1 -2.37 0.95 39.16
N LYS A 2 -2.85 1.90 39.94
CA LYS A 2 -3.85 1.70 40.99
C LYS A 2 -5.08 2.55 40.66
N LEU A 3 -6.26 1.98 40.78
CA LEU A 3 -7.52 2.73 40.77
C LEU A 3 -7.72 3.34 42.11
N VAL A 4 -7.95 4.64 42.20
CA VAL A 4 -8.25 5.38 43.42
C VAL A 4 -9.49 6.21 43.22
N ALA A 5 -10.27 6.44 44.27
CA ALA A 5 -11.35 7.44 44.25
C ALA A 5 -10.72 8.84 44.02
N THR A 6 -11.34 9.71 43.26
CA THR A 6 -10.80 11.03 42.96
C THR A 6 -10.58 11.86 44.24
N GLN A 7 -11.40 11.68 45.26
CA GLN A 7 -11.26 12.32 46.56
C GLN A 7 -9.97 11.91 47.29
N ASP A 8 -9.48 10.69 47.02
CA ASP A 8 -8.29 10.12 47.67
C ASP A 8 -7.02 10.25 46.76
N ALA A 9 -7.16 10.95 45.61
CA ALA A 9 -6.10 11.00 44.61
C ALA A 9 -5.06 12.09 44.84
N VAL A 10 -5.24 12.94 45.84
CA VAL A 10 -4.28 14.05 46.13
C VAL A 10 -2.87 13.50 46.37
N GLY A 11 -1.89 14.08 45.73
CA GLY A 11 -0.47 13.65 45.74
C GLY A 11 -0.15 12.49 44.83
N HIS A 12 -1.11 11.89 44.17
CA HIS A 12 -0.87 10.86 43.13
C HIS A 12 -0.65 11.47 41.75
N VAL A 13 0.07 10.75 40.88
CA VAL A 13 0.44 11.17 39.51
C VAL A 13 -0.54 10.56 38.52
N LEU A 14 -1.10 11.39 37.65
CA LEU A 14 -1.99 10.94 36.56
C LEU A 14 -1.22 10.12 35.50
N CYS A 15 -1.83 9.02 35.07
CA CYS A 15 -1.24 8.10 34.10
C CYS A 15 -1.47 8.50 32.64
N HIS A 16 -2.46 9.35 32.38
CA HIS A 16 -2.86 9.78 31.03
C HIS A 16 -3.47 11.18 31.07
N ASP A 17 -3.63 11.78 29.88
CA ASP A 17 -4.29 13.07 29.73
C ASP A 17 -5.78 12.97 30.08
N MET A 18 -6.29 13.95 30.82
CA MET A 18 -7.71 14.07 31.14
C MET A 18 -8.36 15.14 30.27
N THR A 19 -9.13 14.73 29.29
CA THR A 19 -9.84 15.64 28.39
C THR A 19 -11.11 16.18 29.05
N GLN A 20 -11.27 17.50 29.01
CA GLN A 20 -12.51 18.20 29.36
C GLN A 20 -13.21 18.65 28.08
N ILE A 21 -14.52 18.45 28.03
CA ILE A 21 -15.38 18.96 26.96
C ILE A 21 -16.46 19.84 27.62
N LEU A 22 -16.40 21.11 27.30
CA LEU A 22 -17.45 22.09 27.64
C LEU A 22 -18.12 22.47 26.31
N PRO A 23 -19.41 22.13 26.10
CA PRO A 23 -20.06 22.36 24.79
C PRO A 23 -20.26 23.83 24.45
N GLY A 24 -20.10 24.73 25.40
CA GLY A 24 -20.53 26.10 25.28
C GLY A 24 -22.05 26.21 25.37
N GLY A 25 -22.59 27.39 25.18
CA GLY A 25 -24.03 27.66 25.25
C GLY A 25 -24.32 28.88 26.10
N THR A 26 -25.54 28.99 26.57
CA THR A 26 -25.99 30.08 27.46
C THR A 26 -26.58 29.43 28.70
N ASP A 27 -26.26 29.94 29.90
CA ASP A 27 -26.86 29.48 31.15
C ASP A 27 -28.31 30.01 31.31
N ALA A 28 -28.97 29.60 32.39
CA ALA A 28 -30.35 30.00 32.67
C ALA A 28 -30.52 31.54 32.88
N ASP A 29 -29.42 32.22 33.19
CA ASP A 29 -29.40 33.68 33.47
C ASP A 29 -28.96 34.47 32.23
N GLY A 30 -28.74 33.78 31.08
CA GLY A 30 -28.37 34.42 29.76
C GLY A 30 -26.90 34.69 29.58
N ASN A 31 -25.99 34.20 30.44
CA ASN A 31 -24.54 34.36 30.28
C ASN A 31 -23.96 33.32 29.35
N GLU A 32 -23.00 33.73 28.52
CA GLU A 32 -22.26 32.79 27.63
C GLU A 32 -21.40 31.82 28.44
N LEU A 33 -21.64 30.53 28.27
CA LEU A 33 -20.80 29.46 28.82
C LEU A 33 -19.59 29.21 27.89
N PRO A 34 -18.38 29.05 28.46
CA PRO A 34 -17.18 28.85 27.67
C PRO A 34 -17.22 27.52 26.93
N ARG A 35 -16.85 27.55 25.64
CA ARG A 35 -16.62 26.34 24.86
C ARG A 35 -15.17 25.90 25.04
N TYR A 36 -14.97 24.65 25.48
CA TYR A 36 -13.63 24.08 25.65
C TYR A 36 -13.63 22.61 25.21
N LYS A 37 -12.58 22.18 24.47
CA LYS A 37 -12.31 20.79 24.16
C LYS A 37 -10.80 20.59 24.12
N GLY A 38 -10.25 19.92 25.13
CA GLY A 38 -8.80 19.68 25.21
C GLY A 38 -8.41 18.95 26.48
N ALA A 39 -7.12 18.59 26.60
CA ALA A 39 -6.57 18.06 27.83
C ALA A 39 -6.57 19.14 28.91
N ARG A 40 -7.33 18.90 29.97
CA ARG A 40 -7.38 19.78 31.15
C ARG A 40 -6.22 19.48 32.09
N PHE A 41 -5.90 18.21 32.23
CA PHE A 41 -4.75 17.72 32.97
C PHE A 41 -3.95 16.81 32.08
N HIS A 42 -2.65 16.97 32.12
CA HIS A 42 -1.73 16.16 31.32
C HIS A 42 -1.21 14.94 32.11
N LYS A 43 -0.84 13.90 31.41
CA LYS A 43 -0.07 12.79 31.96
C LYS A 43 1.13 13.31 32.74
N GLY A 44 1.35 12.75 33.92
CA GLY A 44 2.41 13.19 34.81
C GLY A 44 2.02 14.32 35.78
N HIS A 45 0.80 14.88 35.65
CA HIS A 45 0.28 15.86 36.60
C HIS A 45 0.10 15.24 37.98
N VAL A 46 0.59 15.92 39.00
CA VAL A 46 0.35 15.55 40.43
C VAL A 46 -0.95 16.16 40.88
N VAL A 47 -1.91 15.33 41.23
CA VAL A 47 -3.26 15.78 41.67
C VAL A 47 -3.16 16.59 42.94
N THR A 48 -3.69 17.80 42.91
CA THR A 48 -3.79 18.70 44.06
C THR A 48 -5.22 18.66 44.68
N ALA A 49 -5.39 19.21 45.86
CA ALA A 49 -6.71 19.34 46.46
C ALA A 49 -7.69 20.19 45.63
N GLU A 50 -7.16 21.20 44.91
CA GLU A 50 -7.91 22.09 44.02
C GLU A 50 -8.37 21.40 42.72
N ASP A 51 -7.68 20.33 42.28
CA ASP A 51 -8.04 19.58 41.11
C ASP A 51 -9.22 18.64 41.32
N VAL A 52 -9.42 18.19 42.56
CA VAL A 52 -10.46 17.21 42.88
C VAL A 52 -11.86 17.66 42.45
N PRO A 53 -12.34 18.88 42.80
CA PRO A 53 -13.65 19.34 42.34
C PRO A 53 -13.73 19.48 40.82
N VAL A 54 -12.65 19.87 40.16
CA VAL A 54 -12.60 19.95 38.68
C VAL A 54 -12.73 18.58 38.07
N LEU A 55 -11.95 17.60 38.52
CA LEU A 55 -12.01 16.21 38.06
C LEU A 55 -13.40 15.59 38.26
N LEU A 56 -14.01 15.83 39.42
CA LEU A 56 -15.38 15.37 39.69
C LEU A 56 -16.40 16.02 38.74
N SER A 57 -16.27 17.32 38.45
CA SER A 57 -17.14 18.03 37.50
C SER A 57 -16.99 17.52 36.06
N MET A 58 -15.84 16.89 35.71
CA MET A 58 -15.60 16.19 34.45
C MET A 58 -16.17 14.76 34.46
N GLY A 59 -16.90 14.36 35.51
CA GLY A 59 -17.44 13.00 35.67
C GLY A 59 -16.39 11.95 36.06
N LYS A 60 -15.22 12.36 36.56
CA LYS A 60 -14.12 11.47 36.93
C LYS A 60 -14.21 11.08 38.40
N ALA A 61 -15.11 10.15 38.75
CA ALA A 61 -15.26 9.65 40.13
C ALA A 61 -14.05 8.82 40.58
N HIS A 62 -13.34 8.22 39.67
CA HIS A 62 -12.12 7.42 39.91
C HIS A 62 -11.02 7.77 38.92
N LEU A 63 -9.77 7.65 39.37
CA LEU A 63 -8.57 7.94 38.59
C LEU A 63 -7.63 6.73 38.57
N TYR A 64 -6.98 6.52 37.44
CA TYR A 64 -5.82 5.65 37.39
C TYR A 64 -4.56 6.44 37.74
N VAL A 65 -3.93 6.05 38.84
CA VAL A 65 -2.68 6.67 39.30
C VAL A 65 -1.49 5.76 39.08
N TRP A 66 -0.32 6.38 38.95
CA TRP A 66 0.91 5.67 38.57
C TRP A 66 1.33 4.69 39.68
N GLN A 67 1.41 3.43 39.32
CA GLN A 67 2.01 2.37 40.14
C GLN A 67 2.67 1.36 39.22
N ARG A 68 3.99 1.30 39.21
CA ARG A 68 4.72 0.32 38.42
C ARG A 68 4.40 -1.10 38.90
N ARG A 69 4.08 -1.96 37.93
CA ARG A 69 3.99 -3.42 38.12
C ARG A 69 5.05 -4.08 37.25
N PRO A 70 5.93 -4.94 37.80
CA PRO A 70 6.89 -5.69 36.97
C PRO A 70 6.17 -6.47 35.87
N GLY A 71 6.72 -6.43 34.64
CA GLY A 71 6.15 -7.12 33.47
C GLY A 71 4.94 -6.46 32.81
N TRP A 72 4.45 -5.34 33.35
CA TRP A 72 3.35 -4.55 32.74
C TRP A 72 3.91 -3.30 32.06
N LEU A 73 3.39 -3.00 30.88
CA LEU A 73 3.79 -1.86 30.05
C LEU A 73 2.72 -0.78 30.07
N HIS A 74 3.15 0.47 30.09
CA HIS A 74 2.26 1.59 29.82
C HIS A 74 1.89 1.59 28.33
N GLU A 75 0.71 2.11 27.98
CA GLU A 75 0.21 2.15 26.58
C GLU A 75 1.22 2.76 25.60
N ASP A 76 1.96 3.82 25.99
CA ASP A 76 2.95 4.47 25.13
C ASP A 76 4.18 3.57 24.85
N GLU A 77 4.63 2.82 25.86
CA GLU A 77 5.74 1.87 25.67
C GLU A 77 5.29 0.71 24.78
N ALA A 78 4.09 0.19 25.03
CA ALA A 78 3.51 -0.86 24.19
C ALA A 78 3.25 -0.36 22.77
N ALA A 79 2.77 0.89 22.59
CA ALA A 79 2.57 1.49 21.26
C ALA A 79 3.87 1.60 20.46
N ARG A 80 5.00 1.97 21.09
CA ARG A 80 6.31 1.99 20.40
C ARG A 80 6.73 0.59 19.95
N ARG A 81 6.54 -0.43 20.77
CA ARG A 81 6.83 -1.82 20.42
C ARG A 81 5.94 -2.31 19.28
N MET A 82 4.63 -2.00 19.31
CA MET A 82 3.71 -2.34 18.22
C MET A 82 4.06 -1.61 16.92
N ALA A 83 4.40 -0.32 16.98
CA ALA A 83 4.82 0.44 15.80
C ALA A 83 6.09 -0.13 15.15
N ALA A 84 7.05 -0.61 15.96
CA ALA A 84 8.29 -1.21 15.45
C ALA A 84 8.03 -2.44 14.56
N LEU A 85 6.92 -3.17 14.75
CA LEU A 85 6.52 -4.29 13.88
C LEU A 85 6.19 -3.83 12.45
N CYS A 86 5.88 -2.55 12.27
CA CYS A 86 5.36 -1.98 11.04
C CYS A 86 6.36 -1.10 10.28
N LEU A 87 7.48 -0.71 10.90
CA LEU A 87 8.42 0.27 10.37
C LEU A 87 9.45 -0.37 9.42
N GLY A 88 8.98 -0.86 8.27
CA GLY A 88 9.86 -1.30 7.19
C GLY A 88 10.38 -0.16 6.33
N GLU A 89 11.12 -0.51 5.28
CA GLU A 89 11.66 0.45 4.32
C GLU A 89 10.57 1.40 3.81
N GLY A 90 10.83 2.70 3.80
CA GLY A 90 9.88 3.72 3.36
C GLY A 90 8.69 3.95 4.29
N CYS A 91 8.66 3.35 5.49
CA CYS A 91 7.66 3.60 6.53
C CYS A 91 8.27 4.39 7.68
N VAL A 92 7.61 5.46 8.13
CA VAL A 92 8.04 6.31 9.24
C VAL A 92 6.93 6.48 10.27
N ALA A 93 7.28 6.53 11.55
CA ALA A 93 6.34 6.85 12.61
C ALA A 93 5.93 8.33 12.55
N SER A 94 4.64 8.62 12.73
CA SER A 94 4.08 9.97 12.65
C SER A 94 4.29 10.77 13.96
N GLY A 95 5.29 10.44 14.77
CA GLY A 95 5.65 11.13 16.01
C GLY A 95 5.55 10.25 17.25
N GLU A 96 5.52 10.89 18.41
CA GLU A 96 5.42 10.23 19.70
C GLU A 96 4.02 9.63 19.96
N PRO A 97 3.94 8.59 20.79
CA PRO A 97 2.65 7.99 21.13
C PRO A 97 1.67 8.99 21.74
N ARG A 98 0.41 8.88 21.34
CA ARG A 98 -0.69 9.61 21.98
C ARG A 98 -1.82 8.65 22.24
N GLU A 99 -2.23 8.53 23.52
CA GLU A 99 -3.28 7.60 23.95
C GLU A 99 -3.04 6.17 23.44
N GLY A 100 -1.83 5.68 23.57
CA GLY A 100 -1.46 4.33 23.12
C GLY A 100 -1.46 4.13 21.61
N LYS A 101 -1.46 5.21 20.80
CA LYS A 101 -1.50 5.18 19.33
C LYS A 101 -0.22 5.74 18.73
N ILE A 102 0.23 5.12 17.65
CA ILE A 102 1.24 5.67 16.74
C ILE A 102 0.73 5.50 15.32
N GLY A 103 0.71 6.60 14.54
CA GLY A 103 0.49 6.56 13.10
C GLY A 103 1.76 6.19 12.35
N ILE A 104 1.60 5.65 11.16
CA ILE A 104 2.70 5.33 10.25
C ILE A 104 2.40 5.96 8.90
N SER A 105 3.37 6.64 8.32
CA SER A 105 3.26 7.37 7.06
C SER A 105 4.34 6.91 6.08
N ALA A 106 4.11 7.17 4.78
CA ALA A 106 5.09 6.93 3.73
C ALA A 106 6.21 7.99 3.78
N ALA A 107 7.46 7.54 3.72
CA ALA A 107 8.62 8.42 3.64
C ALA A 107 8.85 8.98 2.23
N HIS A 108 8.39 8.27 1.20
CA HIS A 108 8.55 8.61 -0.21
C HIS A 108 7.41 8.01 -1.05
N ASP A 109 7.31 8.44 -2.30
CA ASP A 109 6.41 7.84 -3.28
C ASP A 109 6.80 6.40 -3.58
N GLY A 110 5.81 5.52 -3.75
CA GLY A 110 6.07 4.12 -4.05
C GLY A 110 4.81 3.26 -3.98
N VAL A 111 4.99 1.94 -3.99
CA VAL A 111 3.90 0.99 -3.73
C VAL A 111 3.94 0.54 -2.28
N PHE A 112 2.81 0.67 -1.60
CA PHE A 112 2.64 0.18 -0.23
C PHE A 112 2.40 -1.33 -0.24
N LEU A 113 3.19 -2.06 0.52
CA LEU A 113 3.15 -3.51 0.64
C LEU A 113 2.89 -3.91 2.08
N VAL A 114 2.00 -4.87 2.27
CA VAL A 114 1.61 -5.43 3.57
C VAL A 114 1.67 -6.94 3.52
N ASP A 115 2.28 -7.55 4.54
CA ASP A 115 2.16 -8.99 4.78
C ASP A 115 0.85 -9.27 5.49
N SER A 116 -0.18 -9.58 4.72
CA SER A 116 -1.54 -9.74 5.22
C SER A 116 -1.71 -10.94 6.16
N ASP A 117 -0.96 -12.02 5.93
CA ASP A 117 -1.05 -13.23 6.75
C ASP A 117 -0.49 -12.97 8.15
N ARG A 118 0.68 -12.32 8.22
CA ARG A 118 1.30 -11.94 9.50
C ARG A 118 0.53 -10.82 10.19
N LEU A 119 -0.03 -9.86 9.44
CA LEU A 119 -0.91 -8.83 9.99
C LEU A 119 -2.15 -9.45 10.65
N LEU A 120 -2.76 -10.44 10.00
CA LEU A 120 -3.88 -11.21 10.57
C LEU A 120 -3.47 -11.90 11.87
N ALA A 121 -2.30 -12.55 11.90
CA ALA A 121 -1.78 -13.22 13.09
C ALA A 121 -1.54 -12.24 14.25
N VAL A 122 -0.97 -11.07 13.99
CA VAL A 122 -0.78 -10.01 14.99
C VAL A 122 -2.12 -9.51 15.53
N ASN A 123 -3.08 -9.21 14.65
CA ASN A 123 -4.41 -8.71 15.03
C ASN A 123 -5.28 -9.78 15.71
N SER A 124 -4.89 -11.05 15.65
CA SER A 124 -5.53 -12.15 16.41
C SER A 124 -5.10 -12.18 17.88
N VAL A 125 -4.13 -11.35 18.26
CA VAL A 125 -3.75 -11.19 19.67
C VAL A 125 -4.63 -10.13 20.31
N ASP A 126 -5.37 -10.52 21.35
CA ASP A 126 -6.27 -9.61 22.06
C ASP A 126 -5.55 -8.36 22.59
N GLN A 127 -6.27 -7.25 22.66
CA GLN A 127 -5.86 -5.96 23.24
C GLN A 127 -4.81 -5.18 22.43
N VAL A 128 -4.34 -5.69 21.30
CA VAL A 128 -3.46 -4.97 20.34
C VAL A 128 -4.15 -4.88 19.00
N MET A 129 -3.83 -3.84 18.24
CA MET A 129 -4.36 -3.68 16.89
C MET A 129 -3.41 -2.92 15.98
N VAL A 130 -3.39 -3.31 14.72
CA VAL A 130 -2.75 -2.62 13.60
C VAL A 130 -3.77 -2.49 12.48
N ALA A 131 -4.19 -1.27 12.18
CA ALA A 131 -5.07 -0.98 11.06
C ALA A 131 -4.23 -0.38 9.92
N THR A 132 -4.43 -0.83 8.69
CA THR A 132 -3.66 -0.39 7.52
C THR A 132 -4.57 0.05 6.38
N ARG A 133 -4.03 0.88 5.46
CA ARG A 133 -4.56 0.96 4.10
C ARG A 133 -4.43 -0.40 3.43
N ARG A 134 -5.20 -0.60 2.36
CA ARG A 134 -5.00 -1.78 1.50
C ARG A 134 -3.61 -1.76 0.87
N GLY A 135 -2.91 -2.88 0.91
CA GLY A 135 -1.61 -3.06 0.24
C GLY A 135 -1.73 -3.09 -1.28
N ASN A 136 -0.59 -3.08 -1.96
CA ASN A 136 -0.43 -3.12 -3.42
C ASN A 136 -0.89 -1.85 -4.18
N PHE A 137 -1.23 -0.78 -3.48
CA PHE A 137 -1.59 0.52 -4.08
C PHE A 137 -0.44 1.52 -3.99
N GLY A 138 -0.43 2.46 -4.95
CA GLY A 138 0.49 3.58 -4.94
C GLY A 138 0.21 4.53 -3.79
N VAL A 139 1.29 5.04 -3.18
CA VAL A 139 1.26 6.05 -2.12
C VAL A 139 2.24 7.16 -2.43
N ARG A 140 2.01 8.33 -1.85
CA ARG A 140 2.90 9.49 -1.91
C ARG A 140 3.56 9.72 -0.56
N ALA A 141 4.71 10.40 -0.58
CA ALA A 141 5.35 10.89 0.64
C ALA A 141 4.34 11.61 1.55
N GLY A 142 4.32 11.25 2.83
CA GLY A 142 3.39 11.79 3.83
C GLY A 142 2.02 11.10 3.89
N ASP A 143 1.65 10.25 2.95
CA ASP A 143 0.39 9.50 3.02
C ASP A 143 0.35 8.63 4.28
N ALA A 144 -0.78 8.67 5.00
CA ALA A 144 -1.03 7.76 6.12
C ALA A 144 -1.14 6.32 5.60
N LEU A 145 -0.36 5.41 6.17
CA LEU A 145 -0.29 3.99 5.80
C LEU A 145 -1.02 3.11 6.80
N ALA A 146 -0.77 3.33 8.08
CA ALA A 146 -1.28 2.50 9.17
C ALA A 146 -1.38 3.29 10.47
N GLY A 147 -2.10 2.69 11.42
CA GLY A 147 -2.12 3.12 12.82
C GLY A 147 -2.06 1.89 13.73
N THR A 148 -1.23 1.97 14.75
CA THR A 148 -1.15 0.95 15.80
C THR A 148 -1.80 1.46 17.07
N ARG A 149 -2.36 0.56 17.86
CA ARG A 149 -2.92 0.89 19.17
C ARG A 149 -2.88 -0.31 20.12
N VAL A 150 -2.70 -0.03 21.39
CA VAL A 150 -3.07 -0.97 22.47
C VAL A 150 -4.33 -0.46 23.16
N ILE A 151 -5.23 -1.38 23.53
CA ILE A 151 -6.55 -1.00 24.05
C ILE A 151 -6.48 -0.51 25.50
N PRO A 152 -5.84 -1.24 26.44
CA PRO A 152 -5.78 -0.81 27.82
C PRO A 152 -4.64 0.21 28.05
N LEU A 153 -4.85 1.12 28.98
CA LEU A 153 -3.84 2.10 29.41
C LEU A 153 -2.55 1.42 29.95
N VAL A 154 -2.69 0.20 30.48
CA VAL A 154 -1.59 -0.66 30.91
C VAL A 154 -1.89 -2.08 30.48
N ILE A 155 -0.93 -2.69 29.81
CA ILE A 155 -1.05 -4.01 29.20
C ILE A 155 0.01 -4.96 29.80
N ASP A 156 -0.33 -6.25 29.93
CA ASP A 156 0.64 -7.28 30.26
C ASP A 156 1.67 -7.38 29.12
N GLY A 157 2.95 -7.23 29.42
CA GLY A 157 4.03 -7.30 28.43
C GLY A 157 4.08 -8.62 27.66
N ARG A 158 3.54 -9.71 28.23
CA ARG A 158 3.39 -11.00 27.53
C ARG A 158 2.41 -10.94 26.36
N VAL A 159 1.41 -10.08 26.41
CA VAL A 159 0.47 -9.86 25.29
C VAL A 159 1.21 -9.23 24.12
N VAL A 160 2.00 -8.17 24.38
CA VAL A 160 2.81 -7.52 23.36
C VAL A 160 3.87 -8.49 22.80
N ALA A 161 4.51 -9.29 23.67
CA ALA A 161 5.47 -10.30 23.23
C ALA A 161 4.83 -11.37 22.32
N ARG A 162 3.56 -11.74 22.52
CA ARG A 162 2.83 -12.63 21.59
C ARG A 162 2.61 -11.98 20.24
N ALA A 163 2.28 -10.69 20.20
CA ALA A 163 2.15 -9.95 18.94
C ALA A 163 3.49 -9.84 18.18
N GLU A 164 4.59 -9.61 18.90
CA GLU A 164 5.95 -9.62 18.35
C GLU A 164 6.33 -10.99 17.80
N ALA A 165 6.03 -12.06 18.52
CA ALA A 165 6.25 -13.42 18.04
C ALA A 165 5.41 -13.76 16.81
N ALA A 166 4.14 -13.29 16.75
CA ALA A 166 3.29 -13.45 15.57
C ALA A 166 3.78 -12.64 14.36
N ALA A 167 4.38 -11.48 14.62
CA ALA A 167 4.99 -10.66 13.57
C ALA A 167 6.31 -11.25 13.06
N ASP A 168 7.07 -11.93 13.90
CA ASP A 168 8.38 -12.55 13.59
C ASP A 168 9.28 -11.67 12.72
N VAL A 169 9.46 -10.42 13.15
CA VAL A 169 10.22 -9.40 12.40
C VAL A 169 11.68 -9.83 12.17
N SER A 170 12.24 -10.59 13.09
CA SER A 170 13.62 -11.07 12.99
C SER A 170 13.87 -12.02 11.81
N ALA A 171 12.90 -12.87 11.49
CA ALA A 171 13.02 -13.81 10.38
C ALA A 171 12.51 -13.25 9.05
N HIS A 172 11.47 -12.39 9.09
CA HIS A 172 10.73 -12.00 7.90
C HIS A 172 10.74 -10.49 7.62
N GLY A 173 11.40 -9.68 8.46
CA GLY A 173 11.35 -8.22 8.41
C GLY A 173 10.01 -7.64 8.88
N PRO A 174 9.85 -6.32 8.86
CA PRO A 174 8.62 -5.65 9.27
C PRO A 174 7.38 -6.04 8.47
N LEU A 175 6.18 -5.85 9.05
CA LEU A 175 4.89 -6.22 8.45
C LEU A 175 4.57 -5.45 7.18
N MET A 176 5.14 -4.27 7.00
CA MET A 176 4.85 -3.41 5.85
C MET A 176 6.07 -2.62 5.40
N ARG A 177 6.05 -2.19 4.14
CA ARG A 177 7.07 -1.34 3.54
C ARG A 177 6.50 -0.55 2.37
N VAL A 178 7.17 0.52 1.98
CA VAL A 178 6.92 1.24 0.72
C VAL A 178 8.10 0.97 -0.21
N ALA A 179 7.85 0.25 -1.30
CA ALA A 179 8.87 0.02 -2.32
C ALA A 179 8.86 1.20 -3.32
N PRO A 180 10.00 1.88 -3.55
CA PRO A 180 10.06 3.01 -4.46
C PRO A 180 9.80 2.59 -5.91
N TYR A 181 9.30 3.51 -6.74
CA TYR A 181 9.19 3.28 -8.16
C TYR A 181 10.59 3.32 -8.79
N VAL A 182 10.98 2.24 -9.45
CA VAL A 182 12.31 2.05 -10.02
C VAL A 182 12.34 1.97 -11.55
N MET A 183 11.22 1.57 -12.19
CA MET A 183 11.09 1.58 -13.63
C MET A 183 10.96 3.02 -14.14
N ARG A 184 11.65 3.36 -15.22
CA ARG A 184 11.67 4.70 -15.81
C ARG A 184 11.26 4.72 -17.28
N THR A 185 11.46 3.62 -17.98
CA THR A 185 11.24 3.51 -19.42
C THR A 185 10.35 2.33 -19.77
N ALA A 186 9.55 2.49 -20.82
CA ALA A 186 8.70 1.43 -21.32
C ALA A 186 8.69 1.42 -22.86
N ALA A 187 8.50 0.22 -23.42
CA ALA A 187 8.11 0.05 -24.80
C ALA A 187 6.61 -0.19 -24.90
N VAL A 188 5.96 0.35 -25.92
CA VAL A 188 4.60 0.03 -26.31
C VAL A 188 4.60 -0.55 -27.73
N ILE A 189 4.08 -1.76 -27.86
CA ILE A 189 3.93 -2.50 -29.12
C ILE A 189 2.43 -2.59 -29.40
N ALA A 190 1.95 -1.80 -30.35
CA ALA A 190 0.55 -1.80 -30.77
C ALA A 190 0.39 -2.72 -31.97
N THR A 191 -0.17 -3.93 -31.78
CA THR A 191 -0.44 -4.86 -32.89
C THR A 191 -1.75 -4.52 -33.58
N GLY A 192 -1.87 -4.87 -34.83
CA GLY A 192 -3.06 -4.67 -35.66
C GLY A 192 -2.69 -4.20 -37.06
N SER A 193 -3.07 -4.98 -38.06
CA SER A 193 -2.83 -4.65 -39.50
C SER A 193 -3.52 -3.36 -39.92
N GLU A 194 -4.64 -3.03 -39.30
CA GLU A 194 -5.40 -1.79 -39.54
C GLU A 194 -4.65 -0.56 -39.00
N VAL A 195 -3.99 -0.71 -37.83
CA VAL A 195 -3.16 0.36 -37.25
C VAL A 195 -1.89 0.52 -38.09
N LYS A 196 -1.22 -0.60 -38.45
CA LYS A 196 -0.01 -0.61 -39.28
C LYS A 196 -0.23 0.05 -40.63
N SER A 197 -1.38 -0.21 -41.26
CA SER A 197 -1.74 0.36 -42.58
C SER A 197 -2.27 1.80 -42.51
N GLY A 198 -2.48 2.33 -41.31
CA GLY A 198 -3.04 3.67 -41.08
C GLY A 198 -4.54 3.78 -41.33
N LEU A 199 -5.26 2.67 -41.48
CA LEU A 199 -6.72 2.64 -41.58
C LEU A 199 -7.39 3.10 -40.29
N ILE A 200 -6.78 2.80 -39.14
CA ILE A 200 -7.25 3.17 -37.81
C ILE A 200 -6.09 3.87 -37.07
N GLN A 201 -6.40 4.99 -36.42
CA GLN A 201 -5.46 5.68 -35.55
C GLN A 201 -5.27 4.89 -34.25
N ASP A 202 -4.03 4.71 -33.81
CA ASP A 202 -3.73 4.15 -32.49
C ASP A 202 -4.26 5.06 -31.38
N ARG A 203 -5.30 4.62 -30.71
CA ARG A 203 -5.91 5.27 -29.53
C ARG A 203 -5.50 4.62 -28.23
N PHE A 204 -4.80 3.48 -28.29
CA PHE A 204 -4.42 2.70 -27.11
C PHE A 204 -3.15 3.27 -26.48
N THR A 205 -2.12 3.48 -27.26
CA THR A 205 -0.82 4.01 -26.79
C THR A 205 -0.97 5.28 -25.95
N PRO A 206 -1.74 6.32 -26.36
CA PRO A 206 -1.90 7.52 -25.54
C PRO A 206 -2.56 7.26 -24.16
N VAL A 207 -3.41 6.24 -24.06
CA VAL A 207 -4.01 5.86 -22.76
C VAL A 207 -2.99 5.20 -21.85
N VAL A 208 -2.19 4.29 -22.41
CA VAL A 208 -1.11 3.61 -21.69
C VAL A 208 -0.07 4.61 -21.21
N GLU A 209 0.35 5.54 -22.06
CA GLU A 209 1.30 6.61 -21.73
C GLU A 209 0.81 7.45 -20.53
N ARG A 210 -0.46 7.86 -20.53
CA ARG A 210 -1.03 8.60 -19.39
C ARG A 210 -1.05 7.79 -18.10
N LYS A 211 -1.29 6.48 -18.17
CA LYS A 211 -1.25 5.59 -16.99
C LYS A 211 0.17 5.44 -16.45
N LEU A 212 1.16 5.25 -17.33
CA LEU A 212 2.59 5.14 -16.99
C LEU A 212 3.15 6.45 -16.41
N ALA A 213 2.79 7.58 -17.00
CA ALA A 213 3.25 8.90 -16.58
C ALA A 213 2.90 9.23 -15.12
N ARG A 214 1.81 8.66 -14.57
CA ARG A 214 1.43 8.80 -13.14
C ARG A 214 2.51 8.27 -12.19
N TYR A 215 3.36 7.37 -12.68
CA TYR A 215 4.44 6.71 -11.94
C TYR A 215 5.83 7.15 -12.39
N GLY A 216 5.91 8.18 -13.26
CA GLY A 216 7.18 8.69 -13.77
C GLY A 216 7.84 7.78 -14.81
N VAL A 217 7.09 6.91 -15.49
CA VAL A 217 7.58 6.05 -16.56
C VAL A 217 7.30 6.69 -17.90
N ALA A 218 8.35 6.87 -18.72
CA ALA A 218 8.26 7.40 -20.07
C ALA A 218 8.20 6.26 -21.10
N VAL A 219 7.37 6.40 -22.14
CA VAL A 219 7.41 5.50 -23.29
C VAL A 219 8.50 5.99 -24.25
N THR A 220 9.63 5.29 -24.24
CA THR A 220 10.83 5.64 -25.02
C THR A 220 10.95 4.85 -26.31
N TRP A 221 10.19 3.78 -26.47
CA TRP A 221 10.19 2.94 -27.65
C TRP A 221 8.76 2.58 -28.08
N ARG A 222 8.49 2.62 -29.39
CA ARG A 222 7.17 2.30 -29.95
C ARG A 222 7.34 1.51 -31.22
N ALA A 223 6.47 0.51 -31.45
CA ALA A 223 6.32 -0.18 -32.71
C ALA A 223 4.86 -0.50 -32.98
N THR A 224 4.54 -0.57 -34.26
CA THR A 224 3.24 -1.01 -34.75
C THR A 224 3.46 -2.14 -35.75
N PRO A 225 3.80 -3.37 -35.30
CA PRO A 225 3.90 -4.52 -36.15
C PRO A 225 2.55 -4.91 -36.74
N GLY A 226 2.52 -5.74 -37.77
CA GLY A 226 1.29 -6.41 -38.19
C GLY A 226 0.88 -7.50 -37.20
N ASP A 227 -0.13 -8.29 -37.57
CA ASP A 227 -0.65 -9.37 -36.75
C ASP A 227 0.16 -10.66 -36.81
N ALA A 228 1.14 -10.73 -37.72
CA ALA A 228 2.02 -11.89 -37.84
C ALA A 228 2.85 -12.08 -36.54
N MET A 229 2.83 -13.30 -36.03
CA MET A 229 3.53 -13.65 -34.79
C MET A 229 5.01 -13.28 -34.83
N GLU A 230 5.67 -13.51 -35.96
CA GLU A 230 7.10 -13.22 -36.21
C GLU A 230 7.41 -11.73 -36.07
N ASP A 231 6.54 -10.85 -36.60
CA ASP A 231 6.70 -9.40 -36.54
C ASP A 231 6.59 -8.92 -35.07
N VAL A 232 5.65 -9.48 -34.30
CA VAL A 232 5.45 -9.15 -32.87
C VAL A 232 6.65 -9.63 -32.05
N VAL A 233 7.16 -10.85 -32.32
CA VAL A 233 8.35 -11.39 -31.64
C VAL A 233 9.57 -10.53 -31.93
N ALA A 234 9.75 -10.10 -33.17
CA ALA A 234 10.86 -9.23 -33.57
C ALA A 234 10.79 -7.88 -32.85
N ALA A 235 9.60 -7.25 -32.83
CA ALA A 235 9.37 -5.98 -32.11
C ALA A 235 9.66 -6.08 -30.61
N ILE A 236 9.27 -7.19 -29.96
CA ILE A 236 9.60 -7.45 -28.54
C ILE A 236 11.12 -7.57 -28.36
N GLY A 237 11.81 -8.26 -29.28
CA GLY A 237 13.27 -8.41 -29.29
C GLY A 237 14.00 -7.07 -29.39
N GLU A 238 13.57 -6.22 -30.33
CA GLU A 238 14.11 -4.87 -30.52
C GLU A 238 13.89 -3.96 -29.34
N ALA A 239 12.67 -3.96 -28.76
CA ALA A 239 12.35 -3.21 -27.55
C ALA A 239 13.27 -3.61 -26.36
N ARG A 240 13.49 -4.92 -26.18
CA ARG A 240 14.43 -5.42 -25.17
C ARG A 240 15.87 -5.02 -25.45
N ALA A 241 16.30 -5.05 -26.73
CA ALA A 241 17.63 -4.60 -27.14
C ALA A 241 17.83 -3.09 -26.88
N ALA A 242 16.77 -2.29 -26.99
CA ALA A 242 16.78 -0.88 -26.64
C ALA A 242 16.92 -0.61 -25.14
N GLY A 243 16.89 -1.64 -24.29
CA GLY A 243 17.14 -1.53 -22.84
C GLY A 243 16.00 -0.89 -22.05
N VAL A 244 14.75 -1.03 -22.49
CA VAL A 244 13.59 -0.54 -21.74
C VAL A 244 13.36 -1.36 -20.47
N ASP A 245 12.83 -0.72 -19.41
CA ASP A 245 12.54 -1.38 -18.14
C ASP A 245 11.29 -2.27 -18.23
N MET A 246 10.38 -2.04 -19.19
CA MET A 246 9.09 -2.72 -19.31
C MET A 246 8.63 -2.79 -20.75
N VAL A 247 7.98 -3.89 -21.14
CA VAL A 247 7.38 -4.06 -22.48
C VAL A 247 5.86 -4.23 -22.33
N LEU A 248 5.10 -3.43 -23.07
CA LEU A 248 3.64 -3.46 -23.08
C LEU A 248 3.16 -3.78 -24.49
N CYS A 249 2.38 -4.84 -24.65
CA CYS A 249 1.79 -5.24 -25.93
C CYS A 249 0.28 -4.96 -25.89
N THR A 250 -0.23 -4.30 -26.89
CA THR A 250 -1.67 -3.98 -27.06
C THR A 250 -2.17 -4.54 -28.38
N GLY A 251 -3.43 -4.98 -28.45
CA GLY A 251 -4.01 -5.66 -29.59
C GLY A 251 -3.72 -7.17 -29.58
N GLY A 252 -4.46 -7.94 -30.35
CA GLY A 252 -4.31 -9.39 -30.48
C GLY A 252 -4.33 -10.15 -29.16
N MET A 253 -5.17 -9.71 -28.19
CA MET A 253 -5.24 -10.26 -26.82
C MET A 253 -6.55 -11.01 -26.53
N SER A 254 -7.44 -11.12 -27.51
CA SER A 254 -8.72 -11.82 -27.35
C SER A 254 -8.60 -13.33 -27.67
N VAL A 255 -9.70 -13.98 -27.97
CA VAL A 255 -9.77 -15.41 -28.24
C VAL A 255 -9.86 -15.75 -29.73
N ASP A 256 -9.75 -14.75 -30.59
CA ASP A 256 -9.81 -14.93 -32.03
C ASP A 256 -8.57 -15.69 -32.56
N PRO A 257 -8.70 -16.50 -33.62
CA PRO A 257 -7.58 -17.26 -34.16
C PRO A 257 -6.37 -16.41 -34.59
N ASP A 258 -6.61 -15.14 -34.96
CA ASP A 258 -5.58 -14.19 -35.38
C ASP A 258 -4.94 -13.42 -34.23
N ASP A 259 -5.42 -13.62 -32.98
CA ASP A 259 -4.89 -12.98 -31.78
C ASP A 259 -3.59 -13.63 -31.30
N ASN A 260 -2.49 -13.28 -31.95
CA ASN A 260 -1.18 -13.91 -31.78
C ASN A 260 -0.33 -13.33 -30.65
N THR A 261 -0.72 -12.23 -30.01
CA THR A 261 0.09 -11.52 -28.99
C THR A 261 0.50 -12.41 -27.80
N PRO A 262 -0.38 -13.23 -27.17
CA PRO A 262 0.03 -14.11 -26.10
C PRO A 262 1.03 -15.18 -26.53
N GLY A 263 0.88 -15.70 -27.76
CA GLY A 263 1.81 -16.64 -28.39
C GLY A 263 3.18 -16.00 -28.65
N ALA A 264 3.20 -14.80 -29.21
CA ALA A 264 4.41 -14.04 -29.48
C ALA A 264 5.20 -13.71 -28.21
N ILE A 265 4.54 -13.30 -27.12
CA ILE A 265 5.18 -13.04 -25.81
C ILE A 265 5.88 -14.30 -25.30
N ARG A 266 5.22 -15.48 -25.39
CA ARG A 266 5.83 -16.75 -24.99
C ARG A 266 7.03 -17.10 -25.89
N ARG A 267 6.88 -16.96 -27.21
CA ARG A 267 7.93 -17.29 -28.18
C ARG A 267 9.13 -16.34 -28.08
N ALA A 268 8.92 -15.11 -27.64
CA ALA A 268 9.99 -14.16 -27.31
C ALA A 268 10.79 -14.55 -26.04
N GLY A 269 10.44 -15.65 -25.36
CA GLY A 269 11.14 -16.19 -24.20
C GLY A 269 10.67 -15.68 -22.86
N ALA A 270 9.48 -15.09 -22.77
CA ALA A 270 8.92 -14.66 -21.49
C ALA A 270 8.42 -15.86 -20.65
N ARG A 271 8.76 -15.86 -19.37
CA ARG A 271 8.15 -16.74 -18.36
C ARG A 271 6.79 -16.14 -17.95
N ILE A 272 5.71 -16.79 -18.39
CA ILE A 272 4.35 -16.31 -18.12
C ILE A 272 3.96 -16.58 -16.66
N VAL A 273 3.51 -15.53 -15.96
CA VAL A 273 2.97 -15.60 -14.61
C VAL A 273 1.47 -15.88 -14.65
N THR A 274 0.75 -15.13 -15.47
CA THR A 274 -0.69 -15.33 -15.67
C THR A 274 -1.10 -14.92 -17.08
N TYR A 275 -2.09 -15.63 -17.60
CA TYR A 275 -2.93 -15.16 -18.68
C TYR A 275 -4.38 -15.33 -18.20
N GLY A 276 -4.98 -14.18 -17.93
CA GLY A 276 -6.24 -14.06 -17.23
C GLY A 276 -6.13 -13.77 -15.73
N ALA A 277 -7.08 -12.97 -15.25
CA ALA A 277 -7.27 -12.62 -13.86
C ALA A 277 -8.77 -12.49 -13.55
N PRO A 278 -9.24 -12.84 -12.35
CA PRO A 278 -10.65 -12.74 -11.96
C PRO A 278 -11.04 -11.30 -11.63
N VAL A 279 -10.78 -10.37 -12.57
CA VAL A 279 -11.01 -8.93 -12.41
C VAL A 279 -11.75 -8.40 -13.64
N LEU A 280 -12.81 -7.64 -13.42
CA LEU A 280 -13.61 -7.00 -14.46
C LEU A 280 -13.73 -5.49 -14.18
N PRO A 281 -13.31 -4.64 -15.15
CA PRO A 281 -12.80 -4.97 -16.48
C PRO A 281 -11.32 -5.39 -16.47
N GLY A 282 -10.94 -6.23 -17.45
CA GLY A 282 -9.54 -6.55 -17.68
C GLY A 282 -9.17 -8.04 -17.61
N ALA A 283 -10.15 -8.95 -17.57
CA ALA A 283 -9.93 -10.38 -17.34
C ALA A 283 -8.83 -11.04 -18.20
N MET A 284 -8.61 -10.56 -19.42
CA MET A 284 -7.64 -11.13 -20.37
C MET A 284 -6.21 -10.54 -20.23
N LEU A 285 -5.86 -9.94 -19.09
CA LEU A 285 -4.49 -9.46 -18.85
C LEU A 285 -3.51 -10.64 -18.89
N LEU A 286 -2.40 -10.45 -19.61
CA LEU A 286 -1.25 -11.33 -19.54
C LEU A 286 -0.09 -10.61 -18.86
N VAL A 287 0.55 -11.27 -17.88
CA VAL A 287 1.80 -10.79 -17.27
C VAL A 287 2.84 -11.89 -17.33
N GLY A 288 4.01 -11.54 -17.79
CA GLY A 288 5.21 -12.36 -17.81
C GLY A 288 6.46 -11.57 -17.51
N TYR A 289 7.57 -12.25 -17.42
CA TYR A 289 8.88 -11.66 -17.18
C TYR A 289 9.93 -12.27 -18.10
N PHE A 290 10.83 -11.43 -18.59
CA PHE A 290 12.11 -11.87 -19.17
C PHE A 290 13.13 -11.90 -18.02
N ASP A 291 13.59 -13.08 -17.68
CA ASP A 291 14.59 -13.26 -16.62
C ASP A 291 15.98 -12.83 -17.12
N PRO A 292 16.83 -12.21 -16.28
CA PRO A 292 18.11 -11.62 -16.69
C PRO A 292 19.12 -12.67 -17.20
N ASP A 293 19.07 -13.90 -16.69
CA ASP A 293 20.01 -14.98 -17.00
C ASP A 293 19.56 -15.89 -18.14
N GLY A 294 18.51 -15.49 -18.87
CA GLY A 294 18.02 -16.10 -20.11
C GLY A 294 18.21 -17.60 -20.25
N ALA A 295 17.37 -18.41 -19.59
CA ALA A 295 17.31 -19.86 -19.84
C ALA A 295 16.78 -20.22 -21.25
N ALA A 296 16.54 -19.23 -22.11
CA ALA A 296 16.14 -19.36 -23.49
C ALA A 296 16.82 -18.30 -24.39
N GLY A 297 18.01 -18.61 -24.82
CA GLY A 297 18.68 -17.97 -25.97
C GLY A 297 19.17 -16.52 -25.78
N LYS A 298 20.42 -16.29 -26.05
CA LYS A 298 21.25 -15.06 -26.09
C LYS A 298 20.51 -13.77 -25.66
N ALA A 299 20.69 -13.42 -24.40
CA ALA A 299 20.11 -12.25 -23.78
C ALA A 299 20.56 -10.95 -24.49
N ALA A 300 19.60 -10.12 -24.85
CA ALA A 300 19.84 -8.69 -25.02
C ALA A 300 20.37 -8.14 -23.66
N ALA A 301 21.35 -7.24 -23.73
CA ALA A 301 21.98 -6.69 -22.53
C ALA A 301 20.93 -6.04 -21.62
N ALA A 302 20.89 -6.46 -20.36
CA ALA A 302 20.07 -5.79 -19.36
C ALA A 302 20.47 -4.31 -19.22
N PRO A 303 19.54 -3.39 -18.88
CA PRO A 303 19.86 -2.01 -18.63
C PRO A 303 20.96 -1.89 -17.56
N GLN A 304 21.91 -0.98 -17.77
CA GLN A 304 22.97 -0.68 -16.81
C GLN A 304 22.56 0.53 -15.95
N ASP A 305 22.84 0.49 -14.66
CA ASP A 305 22.73 1.67 -13.82
C ASP A 305 23.84 2.69 -14.15
N ALA A 306 23.77 3.89 -13.57
CA ALA A 306 24.77 4.94 -13.76
C ALA A 306 26.21 4.53 -13.33
N ALA A 307 26.35 3.41 -12.60
CA ALA A 307 27.61 2.81 -12.17
C ALA A 307 28.06 1.66 -13.10
N GLY A 308 27.35 1.38 -14.21
CA GLY A 308 27.66 0.31 -15.14
C GLY A 308 27.29 -1.09 -14.62
N LYS A 309 26.58 -1.19 -13.49
CA LYS A 309 26.15 -2.46 -12.93
C LYS A 309 24.86 -2.91 -13.60
N ARG A 310 24.85 -4.11 -14.13
CA ARG A 310 23.64 -4.68 -14.76
C ARG A 310 22.56 -4.85 -13.71
N ASP A 311 21.39 -4.30 -14.00
CA ASP A 311 20.20 -4.52 -13.16
C ASP A 311 19.75 -5.99 -13.32
N ALA A 312 19.87 -6.74 -12.24
CA ALA A 312 19.50 -8.16 -12.20
C ALA A 312 17.97 -8.39 -12.13
N ARG A 313 17.17 -7.31 -12.24
CA ARG A 313 15.72 -7.43 -12.15
C ARG A 313 15.11 -8.01 -13.43
N PRO A 314 14.11 -8.89 -13.32
CA PRO A 314 13.37 -9.36 -14.48
C PRO A 314 12.61 -8.20 -15.16
N VAL A 315 12.64 -8.16 -16.49
CA VAL A 315 11.89 -7.16 -17.28
C VAL A 315 10.45 -7.63 -17.44
N PRO A 316 9.44 -6.92 -16.92
CA PRO A 316 8.05 -7.31 -17.11
C PRO A 316 7.60 -7.11 -18.54
N VAL A 317 6.83 -8.07 -19.05
CA VAL A 317 6.09 -7.97 -20.29
C VAL A 317 4.60 -8.17 -20.00
N VAL A 318 3.79 -7.24 -20.52
CA VAL A 318 2.35 -7.22 -20.24
C VAL A 318 1.57 -7.18 -21.54
N GLY A 319 0.68 -8.16 -21.73
CA GLY A 319 -0.34 -8.12 -22.77
C GLY A 319 -1.60 -7.44 -22.25
N LEU A 320 -1.97 -6.32 -22.81
CA LEU A 320 -3.05 -5.45 -22.35
C LEU A 320 -4.35 -5.74 -23.11
N PRO A 321 -5.44 -6.11 -22.40
CA PRO A 321 -6.74 -6.30 -23.03
C PRO A 321 -7.36 -4.97 -23.49
N GLY A 322 -8.17 -4.98 -24.54
CA GLY A 322 -8.79 -3.78 -25.15
C GLY A 322 -9.54 -2.87 -24.18
N CYS A 323 -10.11 -3.43 -23.10
CA CYS A 323 -10.84 -2.65 -22.09
C CYS A 323 -9.96 -1.64 -21.33
N VAL A 324 -8.63 -1.79 -21.32
CA VAL A 324 -7.71 -0.79 -20.73
C VAL A 324 -7.84 0.56 -21.44
N MET A 325 -8.20 0.56 -22.72
CA MET A 325 -8.40 1.78 -23.51
C MET A 325 -9.67 2.54 -23.09
N TYR A 326 -10.74 1.81 -22.72
CA TYR A 326 -12.07 2.39 -22.51
C TYR A 326 -12.39 2.67 -21.04
N ASN A 327 -11.75 1.95 -20.12
CA ASN A 327 -12.09 2.03 -18.70
C ASN A 327 -11.03 2.83 -17.91
N LYS A 328 -11.53 3.64 -16.97
CA LYS A 328 -10.67 4.47 -16.10
C LYS A 328 -9.77 3.62 -15.19
N ALA A 329 -10.30 2.49 -14.68
CA ALA A 329 -9.57 1.50 -13.89
C ALA A 329 -9.85 0.09 -14.40
N THR A 330 -8.80 -0.74 -14.42
CA THR A 330 -8.81 -2.13 -14.88
C THR A 330 -7.82 -2.94 -14.04
N VAL A 331 -7.74 -4.25 -14.28
CA VAL A 331 -6.69 -5.08 -13.66
C VAL A 331 -5.27 -4.56 -13.91
N PHE A 332 -5.03 -3.90 -15.05
CA PHE A 332 -3.73 -3.28 -15.31
C PHE A 332 -3.39 -2.20 -14.29
N ASP A 333 -4.36 -1.37 -13.92
CA ASP A 333 -4.18 -0.31 -12.91
C ASP A 333 -3.89 -0.88 -11.51
N LEU A 334 -4.37 -2.08 -11.20
CA LEU A 334 -4.08 -2.80 -9.97
C LEU A 334 -2.66 -3.41 -9.96
N ALA A 335 -2.20 -3.92 -11.10
CA ALA A 335 -0.88 -4.54 -11.23
C ALA A 335 0.24 -3.49 -11.37
N LEU A 336 -0.05 -2.35 -12.02
CA LEU A 336 0.94 -1.36 -12.45
C LEU A 336 1.82 -0.82 -11.32
N PRO A 337 1.31 -0.46 -10.12
CA PRO A 337 2.18 0.04 -9.03
C PRO A 337 3.31 -0.93 -8.67
N ARG A 338 3.01 -2.24 -8.58
CA ARG A 338 4.01 -3.27 -8.28
C ARG A 338 4.98 -3.47 -9.44
N LEU A 339 4.48 -3.47 -10.68
CA LEU A 339 5.33 -3.59 -11.87
C LEU A 339 6.36 -2.45 -11.91
N VAL A 340 5.90 -1.19 -11.73
CA VAL A 340 6.77 -0.02 -11.76
C VAL A 340 7.76 0.03 -10.58
N ALA A 341 7.38 -0.52 -9.43
CA ALA A 341 8.28 -0.65 -8.28
C ALA A 341 9.27 -1.82 -8.44
N GLY A 342 9.21 -2.61 -9.52
CA GLY A 342 10.05 -3.79 -9.69
C GLY A 342 9.76 -4.91 -8.68
N VAL A 343 8.56 -4.90 -8.09
CA VAL A 343 8.11 -5.94 -7.16
C VAL A 343 7.41 -7.04 -7.94
N PRO A 344 7.99 -8.24 -8.05
CA PRO A 344 7.42 -9.30 -8.89
C PRO A 344 6.01 -9.69 -8.45
N LEU A 345 5.17 -9.95 -9.44
CA LEU A 345 3.84 -10.50 -9.27
C LEU A 345 3.88 -12.02 -9.47
N ALA A 346 3.13 -12.74 -8.64
CA ALA A 346 2.92 -14.17 -8.76
C ALA A 346 1.45 -14.48 -9.13
N LYS A 347 1.18 -15.68 -9.61
CA LYS A 347 -0.20 -16.10 -9.97
C LYS A 347 -1.18 -15.89 -8.82
N ARG A 348 -0.77 -16.18 -7.59
CA ARG A 348 -1.60 -16.01 -6.39
C ARG A 348 -2.07 -14.56 -6.19
N ASP A 349 -1.25 -13.57 -6.57
CA ASP A 349 -1.59 -12.15 -6.40
C ASP A 349 -2.79 -11.78 -7.28
N PHE A 350 -2.86 -12.32 -8.51
CA PHE A 350 -4.01 -12.12 -9.39
C PHE A 350 -5.24 -12.87 -8.92
N VAL A 351 -5.07 -14.13 -8.46
CA VAL A 351 -6.19 -14.92 -7.95
C VAL A 351 -6.83 -14.27 -6.73
N ALA A 352 -6.02 -13.66 -5.86
CA ALA A 352 -6.49 -12.96 -4.67
C ALA A 352 -7.31 -11.69 -4.97
N MET A 353 -7.21 -11.14 -6.19
CA MET A 353 -8.01 -9.97 -6.62
C MET A 353 -9.48 -10.33 -6.92
N GLY A 354 -9.88 -11.61 -6.87
CA GLY A 354 -11.24 -12.04 -7.23
C GLY A 354 -12.32 -11.43 -6.33
N GLU A 355 -12.09 -11.39 -5.03
CA GLU A 355 -12.92 -10.62 -4.11
C GLU A 355 -12.56 -9.13 -4.22
N GLY A 356 -13.54 -8.29 -4.57
CA GLY A 356 -13.34 -6.88 -4.92
C GLY A 356 -12.96 -6.64 -6.38
N GLY A 357 -12.72 -7.67 -7.18
CA GLY A 357 -12.30 -7.56 -8.58
C GLY A 357 -13.38 -7.11 -9.57
N LEU A 358 -14.57 -6.74 -9.11
CA LEU A 358 -15.64 -6.18 -9.95
C LEU A 358 -15.71 -4.66 -9.78
N CYS A 359 -15.28 -3.94 -10.82
CA CYS A 359 -15.46 -2.48 -10.87
C CYS A 359 -16.93 -2.13 -11.13
N LEU A 360 -17.49 -1.26 -10.29
CA LEU A 360 -18.91 -0.87 -10.37
C LEU A 360 -19.18 0.23 -11.39
N GLY A 361 -18.15 0.75 -12.08
CA GLY A 361 -18.31 1.78 -13.13
C GLY A 361 -18.80 3.13 -12.60
N CYS A 362 -18.40 3.51 -11.40
CA CYS A 362 -18.84 4.77 -10.76
C CYS A 362 -18.53 6.00 -11.62
N ASP A 363 -19.44 6.96 -11.61
CA ASP A 363 -19.23 8.28 -12.21
C ASP A 363 -19.56 9.38 -11.19
N PRO A 364 -18.56 10.19 -10.75
CA PRO A 364 -17.16 10.13 -11.14
C PRO A 364 -16.40 8.91 -10.57
N CYS A 365 -15.40 8.46 -11.30
CA CYS A 365 -14.53 7.36 -10.83
C CYS A 365 -13.65 7.83 -9.66
N THR A 366 -13.71 7.11 -8.54
CA THR A 366 -12.95 7.42 -7.31
C THR A 366 -11.72 6.56 -7.12
N PHE A 367 -11.38 5.69 -8.09
CA PHE A 367 -10.18 4.86 -8.01
C PHE A 367 -8.91 5.71 -7.77
N PRO A 368 -8.03 5.31 -6.84
CA PRO A 368 -7.99 4.07 -6.07
C PRO A 368 -8.73 4.11 -4.70
N HIS A 369 -9.53 5.14 -4.42
CA HIS A 369 -10.27 5.29 -3.15
C HIS A 369 -11.67 4.68 -3.24
N CYS A 370 -11.75 3.42 -3.68
CA CYS A 370 -12.98 2.67 -3.85
C CYS A 370 -12.77 1.19 -3.48
N PRO A 371 -13.83 0.36 -3.41
CA PRO A 371 -13.71 -1.05 -3.04
C PRO A 371 -13.17 -1.94 -4.18
N PHE A 372 -12.78 -1.39 -5.32
CA PHE A 372 -12.25 -2.17 -6.44
C PHE A 372 -10.84 -2.69 -6.12
N ALA A 373 -10.76 -4.04 -5.98
CA ALA A 373 -9.63 -4.94 -5.68
C ALA A 373 -8.91 -4.78 -4.36
#